data_c0b0d0510d75c27f28ea8e4ef9a76315
#
_entry.id   c0b0d0510d75c27f28ea8e4ef9a76315
#
_cell.length_a   1.000
_cell.length_b   1.000
_cell.length_c   1.000
_cell.angle_alpha   90.00
_cell.angle_beta   90.00
_cell.angle_gamma   90.00
#
_symmetry.space_group_name_H-M   'P 1'
#
loop_
_entity.id
_entity.type
_entity.pdbx_description
1 polymer ?
#
loop_
_entity_poly.entity_id
_entity_poly.type
_entity_poly.pdbx_seq_one_letter_code
_entity_poly.pdbx_strand_id
1 'polypeptide(L)'
;MQFQLKQVQAVLGEHALILPAGMRPGDVTVTGWSTDTRTIAPGDLFFALSGPNFDGSAFIGEAFARGAVAAIKDDALCSLQKLAAWAREAWGGDIVAITGSAGKTSTKEVIADLLSTRWPVGRTTGNLNNHIGLPLSLLRLPDEARVGVIEIGMNHAGEIRHLAKIARPRIAVVTNVGYAHVENFEDGISPDTCTL
;
A
#
# COMPACT_ATOMS: atom_id res chain seq x y z
N MET A 1 8.03 -3.43 6.85
CA MET A 1 9.33 -3.66 6.16
C MET A 1 10.20 -2.41 6.27
N GLN A 2 11.49 -2.59 6.48
CA GLN A 2 12.48 -1.51 6.60
C GLN A 2 13.49 -1.59 5.45
N PHE A 3 13.90 -0.46 4.91
CA PHE A 3 14.85 -0.40 3.80
C PHE A 3 15.84 0.74 3.97
N GLN A 4 17.06 0.55 3.48
CA GLN A 4 18.01 1.65 3.36
C GLN A 4 17.51 2.67 2.34
N LEU A 5 17.58 3.96 2.66
CA LEU A 5 17.08 5.03 1.79
C LEU A 5 17.73 4.99 0.38
N LYS A 6 18.98 4.54 0.30
CA LYS A 6 19.67 4.29 -0.99
C LYS A 6 19.00 3.23 -1.86
N GLN A 7 18.37 2.20 -1.25
CA GLN A 7 17.63 1.17 -1.99
C GLN A 7 16.34 1.76 -2.54
N VAL A 8 15.64 2.56 -1.74
CA VAL A 8 14.45 3.31 -2.16
C VAL A 8 14.79 4.24 -3.33
N GLN A 9 15.91 4.97 -3.23
CA GLN A 9 16.40 5.83 -4.30
C GLN A 9 16.73 5.06 -5.58
N ALA A 10 17.38 3.90 -5.47
CA ALA A 10 17.68 3.05 -6.62
C ALA A 10 16.41 2.56 -7.35
N VAL A 11 15.34 2.29 -6.62
CA VAL A 11 14.04 1.86 -7.19
C VAL A 11 13.32 3.02 -7.88
N LEU A 12 13.31 4.21 -7.28
CA LEU A 12 12.50 5.34 -7.74
C LEU A 12 13.25 6.29 -8.70
N GLY A 13 14.58 6.33 -8.61
CA GLY A 13 15.44 7.27 -9.33
C GLY A 13 16.07 8.32 -8.41
N GLU A 14 17.20 8.88 -8.85
CA GLU A 14 18.01 9.79 -8.02
C GLU A 14 17.28 11.08 -7.59
N HIS A 15 16.38 11.58 -8.43
CA HIS A 15 15.66 12.84 -8.19
C HIS A 15 14.28 12.68 -7.53
N ALA A 16 13.86 11.44 -7.23
CA ALA A 16 12.54 11.18 -6.66
C ALA A 16 12.42 11.60 -5.18
N LEU A 17 13.54 11.70 -4.46
CA LEU A 17 13.56 11.97 -3.03
C LEU A 17 13.91 13.43 -2.72
N ILE A 18 13.10 14.05 -1.88
CA ILE A 18 13.41 15.29 -1.18
C ILE A 18 13.93 14.93 0.21
N LEU A 19 15.09 15.44 0.58
CA LEU A 19 15.75 15.15 1.85
C LEU A 19 15.78 16.39 2.74
N PRO A 20 15.73 16.20 4.08
CA PRO A 20 16.05 17.27 5.01
C PRO A 20 17.46 17.82 4.77
N ALA A 21 17.66 19.12 5.08
CA ALA A 21 18.95 19.79 4.90
C ALA A 21 20.08 19.02 5.60
N GLY A 22 21.17 18.74 4.89
CA GLY A 22 22.34 18.04 5.41
C GLY A 22 22.24 16.51 5.47
N MET A 23 21.11 15.92 5.15
CA MET A 23 20.94 14.47 5.11
C MET A 23 21.46 13.86 3.80
N ARG A 24 22.09 12.68 3.89
CA ARG A 24 22.55 11.91 2.74
C ARG A 24 21.88 10.53 2.74
N PRO A 25 21.49 9.97 1.57
CA PRO A 25 20.78 8.69 1.51
C PRO A 25 21.56 7.49 2.05
N GLY A 26 22.89 7.57 2.12
CA GLY A 26 23.76 6.43 2.42
C GLY A 26 23.61 5.84 3.81
N ASP A 27 23.27 6.68 4.79
CA ASP A 27 23.32 6.31 6.22
C ASP A 27 21.93 6.26 6.88
N VAL A 28 20.86 6.30 6.08
CA VAL A 28 19.49 6.43 6.59
C VAL A 28 18.68 5.18 6.27
N THR A 29 18.02 4.64 7.31
CA THR A 29 17.03 3.57 7.17
C THR A 29 15.63 4.16 7.23
N VAL A 30 14.80 3.83 6.25
CA VAL A 30 13.36 4.08 6.29
C VAL A 30 12.73 2.97 7.11
N THR A 31 12.08 3.36 8.22
CA THR A 31 11.46 2.43 9.18
C THR A 31 9.94 2.41 9.09
N GLY A 32 9.35 3.39 8.39
CA GLY A 32 7.92 3.49 8.22
C GLY A 32 7.52 4.28 6.95
N TRP A 33 6.23 4.28 6.67
CA TRP A 33 5.66 4.77 5.42
C TRP A 33 4.38 5.54 5.70
N SER A 34 4.31 6.80 5.31
CA SER A 34 3.15 7.64 5.60
C SER A 34 2.72 8.50 4.42
N THR A 35 1.41 8.73 4.32
CA THR A 35 0.77 9.71 3.43
C THR A 35 0.07 10.82 4.22
N ASP A 36 0.19 10.82 5.57
CA ASP A 36 -0.50 11.74 6.46
C ASP A 36 0.46 12.25 7.53
N THR A 37 0.74 13.55 7.54
CA THR A 37 1.67 14.17 8.49
C THR A 37 1.26 13.98 9.94
N ARG A 38 -0.03 13.85 10.23
CA ARG A 38 -0.56 13.64 11.59
C ARG A 38 -0.11 12.33 12.23
N THR A 39 0.22 11.33 11.40
CA THR A 39 0.61 9.97 11.81
C THR A 39 2.09 9.67 11.59
N ILE A 40 2.88 10.64 11.14
CA ILE A 40 4.32 10.46 10.90
C ILE A 40 5.04 10.16 12.22
N ALA A 41 5.88 9.14 12.16
CA ALA A 41 6.85 8.81 13.19
C ALA A 41 8.29 9.08 12.68
N PRO A 42 9.27 9.29 13.59
CA PRO A 42 10.66 9.38 13.21
C PRO A 42 11.13 8.17 12.41
N GLY A 43 11.78 8.42 11.26
CA GLY A 43 12.22 7.38 10.34
C GLY A 43 11.25 7.08 9.20
N ASP A 44 10.07 7.70 9.16
CA ASP A 44 9.12 7.53 8.06
C ASP A 44 9.58 8.19 6.77
N LEU A 45 9.21 7.59 5.63
CA LEU A 45 9.18 8.24 4.33
C LEU A 45 7.77 8.76 4.06
N PHE A 46 7.68 10.05 3.72
CA PHE A 46 6.42 10.72 3.45
C PHE A 46 6.11 10.77 1.95
N PHE A 47 4.95 10.26 1.56
CA PHE A 47 4.41 10.41 0.20
C PHE A 47 3.47 11.60 0.17
N ALA A 48 3.89 12.69 -0.42
CA ALA A 48 3.12 13.93 -0.56
C ALA A 48 2.10 13.79 -1.71
N LEU A 49 1.05 13.01 -1.47
CA LEU A 49 0.00 12.78 -2.46
C LEU A 49 -0.73 14.08 -2.78
N SER A 50 -1.08 14.27 -4.04
CA SER A 50 -1.87 15.40 -4.52
C SER A 50 -3.12 14.92 -5.26
N GLY A 51 -4.18 15.69 -5.18
CA GLY A 51 -5.45 15.46 -5.84
C GLY A 51 -6.06 16.77 -6.31
N PRO A 52 -7.25 16.76 -6.93
CA PRO A 52 -7.87 17.96 -7.52
C PRO A 52 -8.03 19.15 -6.56
N ASN A 53 -8.23 18.88 -5.27
CA ASN A 53 -8.49 19.88 -4.24
C ASN A 53 -7.46 19.88 -3.11
N PHE A 54 -6.35 19.15 -3.27
CA PHE A 54 -5.36 18.94 -2.21
C PHE A 54 -3.97 18.78 -2.78
N ASP A 55 -3.00 19.50 -2.22
CA ASP A 55 -1.58 19.37 -2.55
C ASP A 55 -0.78 18.97 -1.32
N GLY A 56 -0.39 17.68 -1.26
CA GLY A 56 0.43 17.13 -0.19
C GLY A 56 1.81 17.75 -0.09
N SER A 57 2.32 18.38 -1.15
CA SER A 57 3.66 19.00 -1.14
C SER A 57 3.77 20.15 -0.13
N ALA A 58 2.67 20.83 0.16
CA ALA A 58 2.61 21.88 1.18
C ALA A 58 2.96 21.38 2.60
N PHE A 59 2.86 20.08 2.84
CA PHE A 59 3.08 19.46 4.16
C PHE A 59 4.46 18.82 4.32
N ILE A 60 5.36 18.90 3.33
CA ILE A 60 6.71 18.31 3.40
C ILE A 60 7.52 18.89 4.56
N GLY A 61 7.43 20.22 4.77
CA GLY A 61 8.12 20.87 5.89
C GLY A 61 7.63 20.36 7.24
N GLU A 62 6.32 20.16 7.41
CA GLU A 62 5.73 19.56 8.62
C GLU A 62 6.17 18.10 8.79
N ALA A 63 6.19 17.33 7.69
CA ALA A 63 6.65 15.94 7.72
C ALA A 63 8.09 15.85 8.26
N PHE A 64 8.99 16.70 7.77
CA PHE A 64 10.37 16.75 8.28
C PHE A 64 10.46 17.20 9.74
N ALA A 65 9.67 18.17 10.13
CA ALA A 65 9.61 18.62 11.53
C ALA A 65 9.13 17.51 12.48
N ARG A 66 8.36 16.53 11.99
CA ARG A 66 7.89 15.35 12.72
C ARG A 66 8.84 14.15 12.63
N GLY A 67 9.95 14.27 11.90
CA GLY A 67 10.98 13.23 11.84
C GLY A 67 10.95 12.35 10.59
N ALA A 68 10.20 12.72 9.54
CA ALA A 68 10.33 12.06 8.26
C ALA A 68 11.77 12.19 7.73
N VAL A 69 12.33 11.09 7.24
CA VAL A 69 13.71 11.03 6.73
C VAL A 69 13.81 11.37 5.25
N ALA A 70 12.71 11.28 4.53
CA ALA A 70 12.59 11.69 3.14
C ALA A 70 11.14 11.98 2.78
N ALA A 71 10.92 12.72 1.69
CA ALA A 71 9.61 12.92 1.11
C ALA A 71 9.65 12.70 -0.41
N ILE A 72 8.52 12.30 -0.98
CA ILE A 72 8.29 12.17 -2.42
C ILE A 72 7.10 13.04 -2.78
N LYS A 73 7.28 13.94 -3.76
CA LYS A 73 6.21 14.84 -4.19
C LYS A 73 5.78 14.58 -5.65
N ASP A 74 6.75 14.42 -6.54
CA ASP A 74 6.45 14.22 -7.95
C ASP A 74 6.05 12.76 -8.18
N ASP A 75 4.91 12.55 -8.85
CA ASP A 75 4.34 11.22 -9.08
C ASP A 75 4.25 10.35 -7.80
N ALA A 76 3.93 10.99 -6.66
CA ALA A 76 3.98 10.34 -5.35
C ALA A 76 3.13 9.04 -5.28
N LEU A 77 1.98 9.00 -5.96
CA LEU A 77 1.15 7.79 -6.02
C LEU A 77 1.82 6.68 -6.84
N CYS A 78 2.36 7.00 -8.01
CA CYS A 78 3.07 6.04 -8.85
C CYS A 78 4.32 5.52 -8.11
N SER A 79 5.05 6.40 -7.43
CA SER A 79 6.21 6.06 -6.61
C SER A 79 5.85 5.13 -5.45
N LEU A 80 4.73 5.39 -4.77
CA LEU A 80 4.20 4.53 -3.70
C LEU A 80 3.89 3.12 -4.22
N GLN A 81 3.20 3.02 -5.35
CA GLN A 81 2.82 1.74 -5.96
C GLN A 81 4.04 0.97 -6.48
N LYS A 82 4.98 1.66 -7.14
CA LYS A 82 6.23 1.07 -7.62
C LYS A 82 7.09 0.52 -6.48
N LEU A 83 7.21 1.31 -5.41
CA LEU A 83 7.97 0.90 -4.23
C LEU A 83 7.31 -0.29 -3.52
N ALA A 84 5.98 -0.29 -3.40
CA ALA A 84 5.24 -1.40 -2.81
C ALA A 84 5.39 -2.69 -3.63
N ALA A 85 5.34 -2.62 -4.95
CA ALA A 85 5.57 -3.77 -5.81
C ALA A 85 6.99 -4.34 -5.67
N TRP A 86 8.01 -3.46 -5.63
CA TRP A 86 9.39 -3.86 -5.38
C TRP A 86 9.57 -4.46 -3.97
N ALA A 87 9.04 -3.81 -2.94
CA ALA A 87 9.11 -4.30 -1.57
C ALA A 87 8.40 -5.67 -1.42
N ARG A 88 7.27 -5.86 -2.12
CA ARG A 88 6.57 -7.13 -2.17
C ARG A 88 7.46 -8.26 -2.74
N GLU A 89 8.22 -7.99 -3.80
CA GLU A 89 9.16 -8.96 -4.35
C GLU A 89 10.32 -9.24 -3.40
N ALA A 90 10.90 -8.20 -2.83
CA ALA A 90 12.02 -8.32 -1.89
C ALA A 90 11.63 -9.08 -0.61
N TRP A 91 10.40 -8.90 -0.13
CA TRP A 91 9.88 -9.62 1.04
C TRP A 91 9.72 -11.12 0.79
N GLY A 92 9.26 -11.55 -0.39
CA GLY A 92 9.24 -12.94 -0.84
C GLY A 92 8.23 -13.87 -0.16
N GLY A 93 7.49 -13.42 0.86
CA GLY A 93 6.48 -14.24 1.56
C GLY A 93 5.21 -14.48 0.72
N ASP A 94 4.31 -15.30 1.19
CA ASP A 94 3.06 -15.62 0.50
C ASP A 94 1.98 -14.57 0.78
N ILE A 95 1.26 -14.11 -0.25
CA ILE A 95 0.08 -13.26 -0.09
C ILE A 95 -1.20 -14.06 -0.33
N VAL A 96 -2.13 -13.95 0.62
CA VAL A 96 -3.54 -14.30 0.47
C VAL A 96 -4.31 -13.00 0.28
N ALA A 97 -4.89 -12.79 -0.89
CA ALA A 97 -5.70 -11.62 -1.21
C ALA A 97 -7.19 -11.93 -1.03
N ILE A 98 -7.93 -11.00 -0.42
CA ILE A 98 -9.37 -11.12 -0.22
C ILE A 98 -10.07 -9.98 -0.92
N THR A 99 -11.04 -10.31 -1.77
CA THR A 99 -11.90 -9.33 -2.44
C THR A 99 -13.36 -9.79 -2.42
N GLY A 100 -14.25 -8.99 -2.98
CA GLY A 100 -15.69 -9.25 -3.08
C GLY A 100 -16.53 -8.05 -2.65
N SER A 101 -17.82 -8.11 -2.91
CA SER A 101 -18.74 -7.00 -2.62
C SER A 101 -18.97 -6.79 -1.12
N ALA A 102 -19.07 -7.85 -0.34
CA ALA A 102 -19.25 -7.81 1.12
C ALA A 102 -18.44 -8.90 1.83
N GLY A 103 -18.19 -8.73 3.14
CA GLY A 103 -17.53 -9.73 3.97
C GLY A 103 -16.00 -9.79 3.86
N LYS A 104 -15.36 -8.94 3.05
CA LYS A 104 -13.91 -8.90 2.87
C LYS A 104 -13.14 -8.81 4.20
N THR A 105 -13.46 -7.82 5.01
CA THR A 105 -12.75 -7.56 6.26
C THR A 105 -12.93 -8.71 7.26
N SER A 106 -14.15 -9.22 7.43
CA SER A 106 -14.40 -10.37 8.31
C SER A 106 -13.64 -11.61 7.86
N THR A 107 -13.67 -11.92 6.56
CA THR A 107 -12.94 -13.04 5.98
C THR A 107 -11.43 -12.87 6.14
N LYS A 108 -10.91 -11.67 5.92
CA LYS A 108 -9.50 -11.32 6.14
C LYS A 108 -9.08 -11.60 7.59
N GLU A 109 -9.84 -11.14 8.56
CA GLU A 109 -9.52 -11.33 9.99
C GLU A 109 -9.52 -12.84 10.34
N VAL A 110 -10.56 -13.58 9.96
CA VAL A 110 -10.64 -15.03 10.23
C VAL A 110 -9.46 -15.78 9.60
N ILE A 111 -9.14 -15.51 8.34
CA ILE A 111 -8.00 -16.14 7.66
C ILE A 111 -6.68 -15.78 8.35
N ALA A 112 -6.49 -14.51 8.69
CA ALA A 112 -5.27 -14.06 9.34
C ALA A 112 -5.11 -14.70 10.73
N ASP A 113 -6.17 -14.80 11.53
CA ASP A 113 -6.12 -15.43 12.85
C ASP A 113 -5.85 -16.92 12.75
N LEU A 114 -6.47 -17.63 11.82
CA LEU A 114 -6.19 -19.04 11.58
C LEU A 114 -4.74 -19.27 11.17
N LEU A 115 -4.20 -18.49 10.23
CA LEU A 115 -2.83 -18.62 9.79
C LEU A 115 -1.82 -18.23 10.87
N SER A 116 -2.19 -17.29 11.75
CA SER A 116 -1.35 -16.86 12.88
C SER A 116 -1.11 -17.95 13.92
N THR A 117 -1.93 -19.01 13.92
CA THR A 117 -1.69 -20.20 14.79
C THR A 117 -0.42 -20.97 14.39
N ARG A 118 0.07 -20.77 13.16
CA ARG A 118 1.19 -21.53 12.59
C ARG A 118 2.35 -20.67 12.09
N TRP A 119 2.09 -19.46 11.61
CA TRP A 119 3.09 -18.59 11.00
C TRP A 119 2.97 -17.15 11.51
N PRO A 120 4.05 -16.36 11.49
CA PRO A 120 3.96 -14.90 11.61
C PRO A 120 3.17 -14.33 10.42
N VAL A 121 2.10 -13.60 10.70
CA VAL A 121 1.17 -13.08 9.70
C VAL A 121 1.11 -11.55 9.77
N GLY A 122 1.29 -10.90 8.61
CA GLY A 122 0.91 -9.50 8.43
C GLY A 122 -0.49 -9.40 7.80
N ARG A 123 -1.21 -8.33 8.09
CA ARG A 123 -2.56 -8.11 7.52
C ARG A 123 -2.84 -6.65 7.21
N THR A 124 -3.74 -6.40 6.26
CA THR A 124 -4.28 -5.05 6.03
C THR A 124 -4.92 -4.51 7.30
N THR A 125 -4.51 -3.32 7.70
CA THR A 125 -5.08 -2.60 8.85
C THR A 125 -6.18 -1.64 8.37
N GLY A 126 -7.32 -1.65 9.06
CA GLY A 126 -8.44 -0.79 8.72
C GLY A 126 -8.96 -1.04 7.29
N ASN A 127 -9.21 0.04 6.56
CA ASN A 127 -9.73 0.05 5.19
C ASN A 127 -8.65 0.36 4.13
N LEU A 128 -7.39 0.03 4.40
CA LEU A 128 -6.27 0.27 3.47
C LEU A 128 -6.28 -0.74 2.31
N ASN A 129 -7.33 -0.74 1.49
CA ASN A 129 -7.61 -1.73 0.45
C ASN A 129 -7.69 -1.18 -0.98
N ASN A 130 -7.51 0.14 -1.17
CA ASN A 130 -7.56 0.82 -2.46
C ASN A 130 -6.16 1.09 -3.04
N HIS A 131 -6.10 1.89 -4.13
CA HIS A 131 -4.87 2.23 -4.87
C HIS A 131 -3.80 2.99 -4.05
N ILE A 132 -4.13 3.52 -2.86
CA ILE A 132 -3.20 4.10 -1.88
C ILE A 132 -3.00 3.12 -0.72
N GLY A 133 -4.08 2.59 -0.18
CA GLY A 133 -4.07 1.79 1.04
C GLY A 133 -3.40 0.44 0.87
N LEU A 134 -3.64 -0.28 -0.24
CA LEU A 134 -2.99 -1.56 -0.49
C LEU A 134 -1.46 -1.44 -0.60
N PRO A 135 -0.88 -0.49 -1.37
CA PRO A 135 0.55 -0.25 -1.36
C PRO A 135 1.12 0.02 0.04
N LEU A 136 0.45 0.86 0.83
CA LEU A 136 0.85 1.10 2.23
C LEU A 136 0.77 -0.16 3.09
N SER A 137 -0.27 -0.99 2.91
CA SER A 137 -0.41 -2.27 3.62
C SER A 137 0.75 -3.21 3.31
N LEU A 138 1.19 -3.29 2.05
CA LEU A 138 2.34 -4.10 1.65
C LEU A 138 3.64 -3.59 2.27
N LEU A 139 3.91 -2.29 2.21
CA LEU A 139 5.10 -1.68 2.79
C LEU A 139 5.16 -1.82 4.32
N ARG A 140 4.00 -1.90 4.97
CA ARG A 140 3.85 -2.05 6.43
C ARG A 140 3.80 -3.50 6.91
N LEU A 141 3.93 -4.48 6.02
CA LEU A 141 4.05 -5.87 6.46
C LEU A 141 5.25 -6.03 7.40
N PRO A 142 5.10 -6.74 8.54
CA PRO A 142 6.22 -7.04 9.42
C PRO A 142 7.33 -7.78 8.68
N ASP A 143 8.58 -7.48 8.98
CA ASP A 143 9.74 -8.13 8.35
C ASP A 143 9.77 -9.63 8.61
N GLU A 144 9.34 -10.05 9.79
CA GLU A 144 9.26 -11.44 10.21
C GLU A 144 8.05 -12.21 9.64
N ALA A 145 7.06 -11.51 9.05
CA ALA A 145 5.88 -12.16 8.50
C ALA A 145 6.24 -13.09 7.34
N ARG A 146 5.65 -14.27 7.33
CA ARG A 146 5.74 -15.26 6.26
C ARG A 146 4.53 -15.23 5.34
N VAL A 147 3.40 -14.78 5.86
CA VAL A 147 2.14 -14.66 5.12
C VAL A 147 1.58 -13.27 5.32
N GLY A 148 1.17 -12.65 4.22
CA GLY A 148 0.40 -11.41 4.21
C GLY A 148 -1.06 -11.69 3.85
N VAL A 149 -2.02 -11.25 4.66
CA VAL A 149 -3.44 -11.37 4.37
C VAL A 149 -3.96 -9.98 4.00
N ILE A 150 -4.17 -9.76 2.70
CA ILE A 150 -4.37 -8.42 2.13
C ILE A 150 -5.76 -8.28 1.55
N GLU A 151 -6.48 -7.25 2.02
CA GLU A 151 -7.78 -6.89 1.46
C GLU A 151 -7.60 -6.05 0.19
N ILE A 152 -8.35 -6.39 -0.87
CA ILE A 152 -8.40 -5.64 -2.13
C ILE A 152 -9.83 -5.16 -2.34
N GLY A 153 -9.99 -3.83 -2.35
CA GLY A 153 -11.24 -3.16 -2.68
C GLY A 153 -11.21 -2.57 -4.09
N MET A 154 -12.38 -2.21 -4.59
CA MET A 154 -12.54 -1.46 -5.83
C MET A 154 -13.70 -0.47 -5.73
N ASN A 155 -13.62 0.58 -6.53
CA ASN A 155 -14.72 1.49 -6.86
C ASN A 155 -15.02 1.49 -8.36
N HIS A 156 -14.01 1.19 -9.21
CA HIS A 156 -14.11 1.22 -10.66
C HIS A 156 -13.60 -0.07 -11.29
N ALA A 157 -14.05 -0.34 -12.50
CA ALA A 157 -13.61 -1.49 -13.29
C ALA A 157 -12.08 -1.51 -13.48
N GLY A 158 -11.47 -2.69 -13.34
CA GLY A 158 -10.03 -2.88 -13.53
C GLY A 158 -9.16 -2.60 -12.32
N GLU A 159 -9.65 -1.97 -11.25
CA GLU A 159 -8.85 -1.66 -10.06
C GLU A 159 -8.34 -2.92 -9.35
N ILE A 160 -9.17 -3.96 -9.19
CA ILE A 160 -8.73 -5.23 -8.60
C ILE A 160 -7.56 -5.82 -9.40
N ARG A 161 -7.66 -5.82 -10.73
CA ARG A 161 -6.59 -6.33 -11.61
C ARG A 161 -5.30 -5.55 -11.43
N HIS A 162 -5.38 -4.22 -11.34
CA HIS A 162 -4.22 -3.36 -11.09
C HIS A 162 -3.59 -3.66 -9.74
N LEU A 163 -4.38 -3.70 -8.68
CA LEU A 163 -3.92 -3.95 -7.32
C LEU A 163 -3.37 -5.37 -7.14
N ALA A 164 -3.98 -6.37 -7.80
CA ALA A 164 -3.48 -7.74 -7.82
C ALA A 164 -2.10 -7.86 -8.47
N LYS A 165 -1.80 -7.05 -9.52
CA LYS A 165 -0.45 -7.00 -10.11
C LYS A 165 0.60 -6.46 -9.14
N ILE A 166 0.22 -5.54 -8.26
CA ILE A 166 1.12 -5.00 -7.21
C ILE A 166 1.30 -6.03 -6.09
N ALA A 167 0.19 -6.61 -5.59
CA ALA A 167 0.22 -7.55 -4.47
C ALA A 167 0.76 -8.93 -4.85
N ARG A 168 0.58 -9.38 -6.10
CA ARG A 168 1.00 -10.69 -6.63
C ARG A 168 0.61 -11.83 -5.68
N PRO A 169 -0.71 -12.02 -5.41
CA PRO A 169 -1.17 -13.01 -4.46
C PRO A 169 -0.91 -14.44 -4.99
N ARG A 170 -0.55 -15.33 -4.08
CA ARG A 170 -0.49 -16.77 -4.34
C ARG A 170 -1.88 -17.40 -4.29
N ILE A 171 -2.74 -16.86 -3.41
CA ILE A 171 -4.13 -17.31 -3.23
C ILE A 171 -5.02 -16.07 -3.28
N ALA A 172 -6.12 -16.14 -4.01
CA ALA A 172 -7.16 -15.13 -4.03
C ALA A 172 -8.48 -15.74 -3.52
N VAL A 173 -9.15 -15.02 -2.64
CA VAL A 173 -10.46 -15.37 -2.08
C VAL A 173 -11.46 -14.32 -2.52
N VAL A 174 -12.51 -14.73 -3.23
CA VAL A 174 -13.65 -13.88 -3.57
C VAL A 174 -14.79 -14.27 -2.64
N THR A 175 -15.18 -13.36 -1.76
CA THR A 175 -16.23 -13.64 -0.76
C THR A 175 -17.59 -13.78 -1.40
N ASN A 176 -17.93 -12.85 -2.27
CA ASN A 176 -19.12 -12.86 -3.10
C ASN A 176 -19.00 -11.83 -4.23
N VAL A 177 -19.86 -11.94 -5.22
CA VAL A 177 -20.07 -10.95 -6.29
C VAL A 177 -21.50 -10.46 -6.19
N GLY A 178 -21.67 -9.15 -5.96
CA GLY A 178 -22.96 -8.50 -5.79
C GLY A 178 -22.95 -7.08 -6.37
N TYR A 179 -24.03 -6.36 -6.20
CA TYR A 179 -24.27 -5.03 -6.75
C TYR A 179 -23.58 -3.92 -5.91
N ALA A 180 -22.28 -4.02 -5.63
CA ALA A 180 -21.53 -2.96 -4.95
C ALA A 180 -20.95 -1.98 -5.98
N HIS A 181 -21.03 -0.66 -5.68
CA HIS A 181 -20.46 0.41 -6.51
C HIS A 181 -21.02 0.51 -7.94
N VAL A 182 -22.30 0.10 -8.14
CA VAL A 182 -22.98 0.05 -9.44
C VAL A 182 -22.97 1.40 -10.16
N GLU A 183 -23.02 2.48 -9.40
CA GLU A 183 -23.00 3.86 -9.88
C GLU A 183 -21.73 4.24 -10.66
N ASN A 184 -20.66 3.49 -10.50
CA ASN A 184 -19.36 3.76 -11.13
C ASN A 184 -19.11 2.92 -12.40
N PHE A 185 -20.15 2.23 -12.89
CA PHE A 185 -20.06 1.37 -14.09
C PHE A 185 -21.04 1.86 -15.16
N GLU A 186 -20.54 2.25 -16.33
CA GLU A 186 -21.30 2.92 -17.40
C GLU A 186 -22.41 2.06 -18.04
N ASP A 187 -22.33 0.73 -17.98
CA ASP A 187 -23.24 -0.19 -18.68
C ASP A 187 -24.22 -0.95 -17.81
N GLY A 188 -24.47 -0.50 -16.56
CA GLY A 188 -25.28 -1.29 -15.63
C GLY A 188 -24.70 -2.70 -15.43
N ILE A 189 -24.46 -3.09 -14.20
CA ILE A 189 -23.75 -4.36 -13.95
C ILE A 189 -24.61 -5.55 -14.32
N SER A 190 -24.12 -6.36 -15.28
CA SER A 190 -24.29 -7.80 -15.21
C SER A 190 -23.24 -8.37 -14.23
N PRO A 191 -23.56 -9.33 -13.37
CA PRO A 191 -22.55 -10.08 -12.58
C PRO A 191 -21.41 -10.64 -13.43
N ASP A 192 -21.64 -10.83 -14.72
CA ASP A 192 -20.67 -11.31 -15.71
C ASP A 192 -19.64 -10.26 -16.13
N THR A 193 -19.87 -8.97 -15.85
CA THR A 193 -18.94 -7.86 -16.17
C THR A 193 -18.02 -7.49 -15.03
N CYS A 194 -18.22 -8.00 -13.81
CA CYS A 194 -17.22 -7.96 -12.74
C CYS A 194 -16.03 -8.89 -13.11
N THR A 195 -15.25 -8.48 -14.08
CA THR A 195 -14.00 -9.19 -14.38
C THR A 195 -12.99 -9.01 -13.24
N LEU A 196 -12.85 -10.06 -12.47
CA LEU A 196 -11.74 -10.30 -11.56
C LEU A 196 -10.39 -10.27 -12.29
#